data_745c2ae602fa4f7c5922442176d16c98
#
_entry.id   745c2ae602fa4f7c5922442176d16c98
#
_cell.length_a   1.000
_cell.length_b   1.000
_cell.length_c   1.000
_cell.angle_alpha   90.00
_cell.angle_beta   90.00
_cell.angle_gamma   90.00
#
_symmetry.space_group_name_H-M   'P 1'
#
loop_
_entity.id
_entity.type
_entity.pdbx_description
1 polymer ?
#
loop_
_entity_poly.entity_id
_entity_poly.type
_entity_poly.pdbx_seq_one_letter_code
_entity_poly.pdbx_strand_id
1 'polypeptide(L)'
;MGLCVAVMLSNREQLLQLQEQLAELPSRLKLQAVGAGLIDPLSLNLLNPALDRQQRQRSMARWLLPFGFAAGVMFTFITNLDTFGFAGPIGQPLIGGLLGLGSGWMGSYAAAASVSGPADDQIRTVRNRLEEGLFALLVECPRGETMPWALIQQARPQAVVRLQDD
;
A
#
# COMPACT_ATOMS: atom_id res chain seq x y z
N MET A 1 -3.47 8.80 -11.58
CA MET A 1 -3.90 7.40 -11.59
C MET A 1 -5.40 7.38 -11.88
N GLY A 2 -6.00 6.25 -12.22
CA GLY A 2 -7.43 6.16 -12.52
C GLY A 2 -8.23 5.69 -11.31
N LEU A 3 -9.56 5.69 -11.41
CA LEU A 3 -10.44 5.15 -10.39
C LEU A 3 -10.33 3.62 -10.36
N CYS A 4 -10.07 3.04 -9.19
CA CYS A 4 -10.07 1.59 -8.99
C CYS A 4 -11.19 1.19 -8.02
N VAL A 5 -12.03 0.26 -8.46
CA VAL A 5 -13.20 -0.20 -7.69
C VAL A 5 -13.17 -1.72 -7.58
N ALA A 6 -13.40 -2.23 -6.37
CA ALA A 6 -13.64 -3.64 -6.12
C ALA A 6 -15.14 -3.92 -6.03
N VAL A 7 -15.65 -4.76 -6.92
CA VAL A 7 -17.05 -5.20 -6.97
C VAL A 7 -17.12 -6.57 -6.32
N MET A 8 -17.80 -6.70 -5.18
CA MET A 8 -17.90 -7.94 -4.41
C MET A 8 -19.15 -8.73 -4.82
N LEU A 9 -18.96 -9.98 -5.21
CA LEU A 9 -20.03 -10.88 -5.65
C LEU A 9 -19.96 -12.20 -4.89
N SER A 10 -21.12 -12.81 -4.63
CA SER A 10 -21.23 -14.09 -3.94
C SER A 10 -21.04 -15.29 -4.86
N ASN A 11 -21.27 -15.12 -6.17
CA ASN A 11 -21.21 -16.19 -7.15
C ASN A 11 -20.13 -15.93 -8.19
N ARG A 12 -19.28 -16.94 -8.43
CA ARG A 12 -18.25 -16.92 -9.46
C ARG A 12 -18.81 -16.71 -10.86
N GLU A 13 -19.96 -17.33 -11.17
CA GLU A 13 -20.58 -17.23 -12.49
C GLU A 13 -21.03 -15.77 -12.78
N GLN A 14 -21.65 -15.13 -11.79
CA GLN A 14 -22.03 -13.71 -11.91
C GLN A 14 -20.83 -12.81 -12.12
N LEU A 15 -19.71 -13.11 -11.47
CA LEU A 15 -18.47 -12.35 -11.64
C LEU A 15 -17.92 -12.51 -13.05
N LEU A 16 -17.87 -13.73 -13.59
CA LEU A 16 -17.40 -13.98 -14.95
C LEU A 16 -18.31 -13.35 -16.01
N GLN A 17 -19.62 -13.40 -15.82
CA GLN A 17 -20.58 -12.71 -16.69
C GLN A 17 -20.38 -11.19 -16.68
N LEU A 18 -20.21 -10.60 -15.50
CA LEU A 18 -19.93 -9.17 -15.38
C LEU A 18 -18.59 -8.80 -16.03
N GLN A 19 -17.57 -9.64 -15.84
CA GLN A 19 -16.27 -9.43 -16.48
C GLN A 19 -16.38 -9.45 -18.01
N GLU A 20 -17.13 -10.39 -18.56
CA GLU A 20 -17.37 -10.50 -20.01
C GLU A 20 -18.12 -9.28 -20.54
N GLN A 21 -19.21 -8.88 -19.90
CA GLN A 21 -19.97 -7.69 -20.27
C GLN A 21 -19.14 -6.40 -20.22
N LEU A 22 -18.25 -6.27 -19.22
CA LEU A 22 -17.36 -5.12 -19.13
C LEU A 22 -16.23 -5.17 -20.15
N ALA A 23 -15.77 -6.37 -20.54
CA ALA A 23 -14.75 -6.54 -21.57
C ALA A 23 -15.26 -6.24 -23.00
N GLU A 24 -16.57 -6.40 -23.25
CA GLU A 24 -17.20 -6.04 -24.52
C GLU A 24 -17.34 -4.52 -24.73
N LEU A 25 -17.20 -3.73 -23.67
CA LEU A 25 -17.25 -2.28 -23.77
C LEU A 25 -16.03 -1.75 -24.55
N PRO A 26 -16.20 -0.71 -25.39
CA PRO A 26 -15.10 -0.07 -26.12
C PRO A 26 -14.23 0.80 -25.20
N SER A 27 -14.12 0.44 -23.94
CA SER A 27 -13.38 1.16 -22.90
C SER A 27 -12.09 0.42 -22.54
N ARG A 28 -11.04 1.18 -22.16
CA ARG A 28 -9.74 0.61 -21.76
C ARG A 28 -9.72 0.18 -20.28
N LEU A 29 -10.78 -0.47 -19.83
CA LEU A 29 -10.87 -0.97 -18.47
C LEU A 29 -9.89 -2.12 -18.26
N LYS A 30 -9.18 -2.12 -17.14
CA LYS A 30 -8.43 -3.30 -16.70
C LYS A 30 -9.28 -4.06 -15.69
N LEU A 31 -9.56 -5.30 -16.00
CA LEU A 31 -10.41 -6.19 -15.22
C LEU A 31 -9.56 -7.31 -14.62
N GLN A 32 -9.66 -7.49 -13.31
CA GLN A 32 -8.96 -8.57 -12.60
C GLN A 32 -9.94 -9.28 -11.66
N ALA A 33 -10.20 -10.55 -11.94
CA ALA A 33 -11.07 -11.39 -11.13
C ALA A 33 -10.24 -12.07 -10.02
N VAL A 34 -10.64 -11.86 -8.78
CA VAL A 34 -9.92 -12.31 -7.57
C VAL A 34 -10.83 -13.18 -6.72
N GLY A 35 -10.31 -14.28 -6.21
CA GLY A 35 -11.05 -15.19 -5.33
C GLY A 35 -10.63 -16.64 -5.47
N ALA A 36 -11.35 -17.54 -4.81
CA ALA A 36 -11.07 -18.96 -4.83
C ALA A 36 -11.12 -19.56 -6.26
N GLY A 37 -10.00 -20.12 -6.72
CA GLY A 37 -9.87 -20.65 -8.09
C GLY A 37 -9.73 -19.59 -9.19
N LEU A 38 -9.45 -18.33 -8.83
CA LEU A 38 -9.11 -17.21 -9.69
C LEU A 38 -7.72 -16.67 -9.31
N ILE A 39 -7.46 -15.38 -9.56
CA ILE A 39 -6.20 -14.75 -9.16
C ILE A 39 -6.11 -14.69 -7.64
N ASP A 40 -4.96 -15.08 -7.08
CA ASP A 40 -4.69 -14.96 -5.64
C ASP A 40 -4.60 -13.46 -5.26
N PRO A 41 -5.37 -13.00 -4.25
CA PRO A 41 -5.30 -11.63 -3.77
C PRO A 41 -3.88 -11.18 -3.39
N LEU A 42 -3.06 -12.08 -2.86
CA LEU A 42 -1.68 -11.77 -2.46
C LEU A 42 -0.73 -11.57 -3.64
N SER A 43 -1.08 -12.06 -4.83
CA SER A 43 -0.31 -11.84 -6.06
C SER A 43 -0.50 -10.43 -6.63
N LEU A 44 -1.56 -9.73 -6.23
CA LEU A 44 -1.85 -8.39 -6.68
C LEU A 44 -1.21 -7.36 -5.75
N ASN A 45 -0.40 -6.47 -6.32
CA ASN A 45 0.30 -5.42 -5.57
C ASN A 45 -0.65 -4.57 -4.72
N LEU A 46 -1.86 -4.30 -5.24
CA LEU A 46 -2.86 -3.48 -4.57
C LEU A 46 -3.43 -4.14 -3.31
N LEU A 47 -3.58 -5.46 -3.31
CA LEU A 47 -4.17 -6.22 -2.20
C LEU A 47 -3.12 -6.85 -1.26
N ASN A 48 -1.83 -6.75 -1.59
CA ASN A 48 -0.75 -7.34 -0.82
C ASN A 48 -0.24 -6.39 0.28
N PRO A 49 -0.55 -6.65 1.56
CA PRO A 49 -0.19 -5.76 2.66
C PRO A 49 1.31 -5.69 2.92
N ALA A 50 2.06 -6.73 2.52
CA ALA A 50 3.51 -6.74 2.71
C ALA A 50 4.20 -5.76 1.76
N LEU A 51 3.76 -5.69 0.50
CA LEU A 51 4.32 -4.77 -0.49
C LEU A 51 3.99 -3.33 -0.15
N ASP A 52 2.77 -3.06 0.27
CA ASP A 52 2.34 -1.72 0.67
C ASP A 52 3.12 -1.23 1.91
N ARG A 53 3.27 -2.09 2.93
CA ARG A 53 4.09 -1.78 4.11
C ARG A 53 5.55 -1.51 3.72
N GLN A 54 6.12 -2.31 2.81
CA GLN A 54 7.50 -2.11 2.35
C GLN A 54 7.66 -0.80 1.58
N GLN A 55 6.69 -0.41 0.77
CA GLN A 55 6.71 0.85 0.04
C GLN A 55 6.63 2.05 0.99
N ARG A 56 5.75 1.99 2.01
CA ARG A 56 5.67 3.00 3.08
C ARG A 56 6.97 3.09 3.87
N GLN A 57 7.54 1.96 4.26
CA GLN A 57 8.81 1.92 4.99
C GLN A 57 9.93 2.60 4.18
N ARG A 58 10.03 2.33 2.87
CA ARG A 58 11.01 3.00 2.00
C ARG A 58 10.78 4.50 1.90
N SER A 59 9.53 4.93 1.83
CA SER A 59 9.18 6.35 1.81
C SER A 59 9.57 7.04 3.13
N MET A 60 9.26 6.42 4.27
CA MET A 60 9.62 6.94 5.59
C MET A 60 11.13 6.94 5.81
N ALA A 61 11.83 5.88 5.40
CA ALA A 61 13.28 5.77 5.51
C ALA A 61 14.01 6.91 4.78
N ARG A 62 13.49 7.34 3.61
CA ARG A 62 14.07 8.44 2.84
C ARG A 62 14.20 9.74 3.64
N TRP A 63 13.26 9.98 4.56
CA TRP A 63 13.26 11.16 5.42
C TRP A 63 13.95 10.89 6.78
N LEU A 64 13.69 9.73 7.38
CA LEU A 64 14.20 9.42 8.70
C LEU A 64 15.71 9.15 8.73
N LEU A 65 16.28 8.61 7.65
CA LEU A 65 17.71 8.34 7.58
C LEU A 65 18.56 9.61 7.65
N PRO A 66 18.40 10.62 6.75
CA PRO A 66 19.20 11.83 6.84
C PRO A 66 18.93 12.63 8.11
N PHE A 67 17.68 12.64 8.58
CA PHE A 67 17.33 13.27 9.85
C PHE A 67 18.01 12.57 11.03
N GLY A 68 17.97 11.23 11.10
CA GLY A 68 18.61 10.44 12.14
C GLY A 68 20.12 10.66 12.15
N PHE A 69 20.77 10.70 10.96
CA PHE A 69 22.19 11.00 10.86
C PHE A 69 22.52 12.39 11.44
N ALA A 70 21.80 13.42 10.97
CA ALA A 70 22.02 14.79 11.45
C ALA A 70 21.79 14.92 12.96
N ALA A 71 20.73 14.32 13.48
CA ALA A 71 20.44 14.31 14.92
C ALA A 71 21.52 13.58 15.71
N GLY A 72 22.04 12.45 15.22
CA GLY A 72 23.12 11.71 15.85
C GLY A 72 24.43 12.49 15.90
N VAL A 73 24.79 13.18 14.82
CA VAL A 73 25.95 14.09 14.79
C VAL A 73 25.75 15.24 15.77
N MET A 74 24.59 15.87 15.73
CA MET A 74 24.27 17.00 16.59
C MET A 74 24.28 16.62 18.08
N PHE A 75 23.77 15.43 18.40
CA PHE A 75 23.76 14.91 19.76
C PHE A 75 25.17 14.77 20.34
N THR A 76 26.16 14.30 19.55
CA THR A 76 27.54 14.18 20.00
C THR A 76 28.18 15.53 20.30
N PHE A 77 27.81 16.59 19.57
CA PHE A 77 28.32 17.95 19.88
C PHE A 77 27.67 18.57 21.12
N ILE A 78 26.36 18.36 21.32
CA ILE A 78 25.62 19.00 22.43
C ILE A 78 25.97 18.32 23.76
N THR A 79 26.06 16.98 23.76
CA THR A 79 26.28 16.22 25.01
C THR A 79 27.73 16.16 25.44
N ASN A 80 28.67 16.56 24.58
CA ASN A 80 30.12 16.49 24.82
C ASN A 80 30.56 15.13 25.39
N LEU A 81 29.90 14.06 24.93
CA LEU A 81 30.12 12.69 25.41
C LEU A 81 31.42 12.14 24.80
N ASP A 82 32.44 11.98 25.64
CA ASP A 82 33.73 11.36 25.26
C ASP A 82 33.66 9.84 25.05
N THR A 83 32.45 9.29 24.97
CA THR A 83 32.25 7.84 24.83
C THR A 83 32.99 7.24 23.60
N PHE A 84 33.17 8.03 22.56
CA PHE A 84 33.91 7.64 21.35
C PHE A 84 35.18 8.49 21.13
N GLY A 85 35.74 9.02 22.21
CA GLY A 85 36.94 9.88 22.17
C GLY A 85 38.15 9.23 21.48
N PHE A 86 38.22 7.88 21.50
CA PHE A 86 39.25 7.11 20.81
C PHE A 86 39.23 7.32 19.27
N ALA A 87 38.09 7.71 18.69
CA ALA A 87 37.92 7.95 17.27
C ALA A 87 38.34 9.37 16.82
N GLY A 88 38.72 10.22 17.78
CA GLY A 88 39.15 11.59 17.54
C GLY A 88 38.02 12.56 17.20
N PRO A 89 38.34 13.84 16.94
CA PRO A 89 37.36 14.92 16.83
C PRO A 89 36.42 14.80 15.61
N ILE A 90 36.80 14.06 14.59
CA ILE A 90 35.98 13.81 13.39
C ILE A 90 35.26 12.45 13.50
N GLY A 91 35.94 11.45 14.07
CA GLY A 91 35.38 10.10 14.17
C GLY A 91 34.22 10.01 15.13
N GLN A 92 34.25 10.73 16.23
CA GLN A 92 33.19 10.75 17.24
C GLN A 92 31.83 11.22 16.68
N PRO A 93 31.70 12.38 16.01
CA PRO A 93 30.45 12.79 15.36
C PRO A 93 29.99 11.81 14.26
N LEU A 94 30.94 11.22 13.55
CA LEU A 94 30.62 10.25 12.49
C LEU A 94 29.99 8.98 13.05
N ILE A 95 30.52 8.45 14.17
CA ILE A 95 29.93 7.31 14.88
C ILE A 95 28.53 7.67 15.39
N GLY A 96 28.36 8.85 15.99
CA GLY A 96 27.05 9.33 16.42
C GLY A 96 26.05 9.42 15.26
N GLY A 97 26.49 9.92 14.11
CA GLY A 97 25.69 9.96 12.90
C GLY A 97 25.30 8.57 12.40
N LEU A 98 26.23 7.60 12.42
CA LEU A 98 25.94 6.21 12.02
C LEU A 98 24.94 5.54 12.96
N LEU A 99 25.06 5.76 14.28
CA LEU A 99 24.08 5.29 15.26
C LEU A 99 22.71 5.94 15.05
N GLY A 100 22.69 7.24 14.72
CA GLY A 100 21.49 7.96 14.34
C GLY A 100 20.84 7.42 13.06
N LEU A 101 21.63 7.04 12.04
CA LEU A 101 21.13 6.32 10.86
C LEU A 101 20.46 5.00 11.24
N GLY A 102 21.09 4.19 12.10
CA GLY A 102 20.51 2.93 12.58
C GLY A 102 19.18 3.15 13.29
N SER A 103 19.10 4.15 14.15
CA SER A 103 17.86 4.55 14.83
C SER A 103 16.79 5.02 13.84
N GLY A 104 17.15 5.83 12.84
CA GLY A 104 16.26 6.27 11.76
C GLY A 104 15.75 5.11 10.91
N TRP A 105 16.61 4.12 10.63
CA TRP A 105 16.21 2.90 9.93
C TRP A 105 15.17 2.10 10.73
N MET A 106 15.43 1.81 11.99
CA MET A 106 14.47 1.12 12.88
C MET A 106 13.18 1.92 13.05
N GLY A 107 13.28 3.24 13.22
CA GLY A 107 12.16 4.15 13.31
C GLY A 107 11.29 4.13 12.07
N SER A 108 11.85 3.92 10.88
CA SER A 108 11.09 3.83 9.62
C SER A 108 10.14 2.62 9.58
N TYR A 109 10.50 1.50 10.20
CA TYR A 109 9.61 0.34 10.34
C TYR A 109 8.46 0.63 11.30
N ALA A 110 8.74 1.23 12.45
CA ALA A 110 7.72 1.59 13.42
C ALA A 110 6.75 2.62 12.84
N ALA A 111 7.25 3.64 12.16
CA ALA A 111 6.45 4.65 11.50
C ALA A 111 5.57 4.05 10.39
N ALA A 112 6.12 3.16 9.55
CA ALA A 112 5.36 2.49 8.50
C ALA A 112 4.28 1.56 9.04
N ALA A 113 4.47 0.99 10.23
CA ALA A 113 3.49 0.13 10.89
C ALA A 113 2.35 0.92 11.58
N SER A 114 2.63 2.15 12.03
CA SER A 114 1.67 2.99 12.75
C SER A 114 0.82 3.88 11.85
N VAL A 115 1.26 4.12 10.61
CA VAL A 115 0.51 4.94 9.65
C VAL A 115 -0.39 4.04 8.80
N SER A 116 -1.71 4.19 8.97
CA SER A 116 -2.71 3.61 8.08
C SER A 116 -3.12 4.65 7.04
N GLY A 117 -3.09 4.27 5.77
CA GLY A 117 -3.61 5.13 4.69
C GLY A 117 -5.14 5.05 4.60
N PRO A 118 -5.82 6.05 4.03
CA PRO A 118 -7.28 6.03 3.87
C PRO A 118 -7.77 4.83 3.02
N ALA A 119 -6.93 4.30 2.14
CA ALA A 119 -7.24 3.11 1.35
C ALA A 119 -7.06 1.78 2.13
N ASP A 120 -6.34 1.78 3.26
CA ASP A 120 -6.01 0.54 3.98
C ASP A 120 -7.24 -0.16 4.55
N ASP A 121 -8.18 0.61 5.09
CA ASP A 121 -9.43 0.06 5.63
C ASP A 121 -10.29 -0.53 4.52
N GLN A 122 -10.27 0.09 3.35
CA GLN A 122 -10.98 -0.39 2.17
C GLN A 122 -10.35 -1.67 1.63
N ILE A 123 -9.04 -1.72 1.51
CA ILE A 123 -8.28 -2.93 1.11
C ILE A 123 -8.50 -4.05 2.12
N ARG A 124 -8.45 -3.74 3.41
CA ARG A 124 -8.73 -4.70 4.48
C ARG A 124 -10.16 -5.25 4.40
N THR A 125 -11.13 -4.40 4.11
CA THR A 125 -12.53 -4.82 3.90
C THR A 125 -12.64 -5.79 2.74
N VAL A 126 -12.03 -5.49 1.59
CA VAL A 126 -12.03 -6.39 0.42
C VAL A 126 -11.40 -7.74 0.77
N ARG A 127 -10.26 -7.74 1.48
CA ARG A 127 -9.59 -8.99 1.89
C ARG A 127 -10.45 -9.82 2.83
N ASN A 128 -11.05 -9.21 3.85
CA ASN A 128 -11.93 -9.94 4.78
C ASN A 128 -13.10 -10.58 4.03
N ARG A 129 -13.69 -9.87 3.07
CA ARG A 129 -14.77 -10.41 2.23
C ARG A 129 -14.32 -11.56 1.34
N LEU A 130 -13.09 -11.52 0.81
CA LEU A 130 -12.50 -12.62 0.06
C LEU A 130 -12.25 -13.85 0.96
N GLU A 131 -11.82 -13.65 2.21
CA GLU A 131 -11.66 -14.72 3.21
C GLU A 131 -13.01 -15.33 3.62
N GLU A 132 -14.11 -14.56 3.60
CA GLU A 132 -15.50 -15.02 3.78
C GLU A 132 -16.01 -15.85 2.59
N GLY A 133 -15.22 -16.02 1.52
CA GLY A 133 -15.56 -16.82 0.34
C GLY A 133 -16.27 -16.03 -0.77
N LEU A 134 -16.31 -14.70 -0.68
CA LEU A 134 -16.79 -13.84 -1.76
C LEU A 134 -15.74 -13.71 -2.87
N PHE A 135 -16.20 -13.31 -4.03
CA PHE A 135 -15.36 -13.01 -5.18
C PHE A 135 -15.29 -11.51 -5.40
N ALA A 136 -14.15 -10.99 -5.82
CA ALA A 136 -13.96 -9.59 -6.13
C ALA A 136 -13.60 -9.42 -7.62
N LEU A 137 -14.28 -8.52 -8.30
CA LEU A 137 -13.85 -8.02 -9.60
C LEU A 137 -13.23 -6.63 -9.40
N LEU A 138 -11.93 -6.53 -9.60
CA LEU A 138 -11.23 -5.25 -9.62
C LEU A 138 -11.41 -4.61 -11.00
N VAL A 139 -11.98 -3.42 -11.01
CA VAL A 139 -12.22 -2.62 -12.21
C VAL A 139 -11.37 -1.36 -12.09
N GLU A 140 -10.32 -1.26 -12.88
CA GLU A 140 -9.48 -0.06 -12.98
C GLU A 140 -9.90 0.74 -14.21
N CYS A 141 -10.42 1.93 -13.97
CA CYS A 141 -10.85 2.87 -14.99
C CYS A 141 -9.79 3.94 -15.19
N PRO A 142 -9.16 4.06 -16.37
CA PRO A 142 -8.16 5.09 -16.63
C PRO A 142 -8.79 6.49 -16.64
N ARG A 143 -7.95 7.52 -16.44
CA ARG A 143 -8.40 8.93 -16.47
C ARG A 143 -9.03 9.27 -17.83
N GLY A 144 -10.20 9.91 -17.77
CA GLY A 144 -10.95 10.35 -18.93
C GLY A 144 -12.01 9.38 -19.41
N GLU A 145 -12.10 8.20 -18.81
CA GLU A 145 -13.21 7.27 -19.05
C GLU A 145 -14.20 7.30 -17.88
N THR A 146 -15.46 6.98 -18.18
CA THR A 146 -16.53 6.91 -17.17
C THR A 146 -16.71 5.46 -16.73
N MET A 147 -16.75 5.27 -15.40
CA MET A 147 -17.04 3.95 -14.83
C MET A 147 -18.45 3.49 -15.22
N PRO A 148 -18.63 2.27 -15.74
CA PRO A 148 -19.92 1.74 -16.16
C PRO A 148 -20.78 1.29 -14.97
N TRP A 149 -21.19 2.25 -14.13
CA TRP A 149 -21.96 1.99 -12.92
C TRP A 149 -23.26 1.24 -13.15
N ALA A 150 -23.92 1.47 -14.29
CA ALA A 150 -25.18 0.81 -14.63
C ALA A 150 -25.01 -0.71 -14.71
N LEU A 151 -23.97 -1.20 -15.40
CA LEU A 151 -23.67 -2.63 -15.50
C LEU A 151 -23.24 -3.24 -14.15
N ILE A 152 -22.42 -2.50 -13.38
CA ILE A 152 -22.01 -2.93 -12.05
C ILE A 152 -23.24 -3.09 -11.13
N GLN A 153 -24.16 -2.14 -11.15
CA GLN A 153 -25.38 -2.21 -10.33
C GLN A 153 -26.35 -3.30 -10.81
N GLN A 154 -26.42 -3.54 -12.12
CA GLN A 154 -27.25 -4.61 -12.69
C GLN A 154 -26.81 -6.01 -12.21
N ALA A 155 -25.51 -6.20 -11.98
CA ALA A 155 -24.97 -7.44 -11.40
C ALA A 155 -25.35 -7.65 -9.93
N ARG A 156 -26.00 -6.69 -9.26
CA ARG A 156 -26.42 -6.72 -7.85
C ARG A 156 -25.28 -7.13 -6.90
N PRO A 157 -24.18 -6.38 -6.87
CA PRO A 157 -23.06 -6.70 -5.99
C PRO A 157 -23.46 -6.62 -4.52
N GLN A 158 -22.86 -7.44 -3.69
CA GLN A 158 -23.04 -7.36 -2.24
C GLN A 158 -22.40 -6.10 -1.65
N ALA A 159 -21.28 -5.67 -2.22
CA ALA A 159 -20.61 -4.44 -1.86
C ALA A 159 -19.80 -3.92 -3.05
N VAL A 160 -19.64 -2.61 -3.10
CA VAL A 160 -18.76 -1.93 -4.04
C VAL A 160 -17.82 -1.05 -3.22
N VAL A 161 -16.53 -1.35 -3.27
CA VAL A 161 -15.50 -0.67 -2.48
C VAL A 161 -14.60 0.11 -3.42
N ARG A 162 -14.46 1.41 -3.21
CA ARG A 162 -13.50 2.24 -3.96
C ARG A 162 -12.14 2.09 -3.31
N LEU A 163 -11.15 1.61 -4.05
CA LEU A 163 -9.80 1.37 -3.55
C LEU A 163 -8.86 2.55 -3.79
N GLN A 164 -9.11 3.31 -4.85
CA GLN A 164 -8.27 4.44 -5.22
C GLN A 164 -9.13 5.48 -5.96
N ASP A 165 -9.15 6.69 -5.42
CA ASP A 165 -9.68 7.90 -6.06
C ASP A 165 -8.51 8.86 -6.30
N ASP A 166 -8.34 9.30 -7.55
CA ASP A 166 -7.40 10.36 -7.94
C ASP A 166 -8.12 11.47 -8.72
#